data_2563cbac453ad67486f41a937254449d
#
_entry.id   2563cbac453ad67486f41a937254449d
#
_cell.length_a   1.000
_cell.length_b   1.000
_cell.length_c   1.000
_cell.angle_alpha   90.00
_cell.angle_beta   90.00
_cell.angle_gamma   90.00
#
_symmetry.space_group_name_H-M   'P 1'
#
loop_
_entity.id
_entity.type
_entity.pdbx_description
1 polymer ?
#
loop_
_entity_poly.entity_id
_entity_poly.type
_entity_poly.pdbx_seq_one_letter_code
_entity_poly.pdbx_strand_id
1 'polypeptide(L)'
;STPEPLNWLHRPPQCPIALITLGSIIAMHLWITITTELGTLIFPWDAFTTWMYRAKAWVLADKIITLGHPADWLSGDLSDEFAIYANEYPMGVSALAAFSSSFYEGWDGQAAVLPWIFVLIASGSIVFGVCRAIGLNSLASLFSAYLTVSCPIVATHATLAGYADIWMLLFSGCGLACLVASRLVKRKDLLVIGFVFLLVATQLKWEGWIWLFLSIGFCLFDLLANRFGYVNCCVAL
;
A
#
# COMPACT_ATOMS: atom_id res chain seq x y z
N SER A 1 -8.29 33.79 -0.73
CA SER A 1 -7.75 33.57 0.60
C SER A 1 -6.65 32.54 0.49
N THR A 2 -5.41 32.95 0.77
CA THR A 2 -4.27 32.05 0.89
C THR A 2 -4.57 31.05 2.00
N PRO A 3 -4.38 29.72 1.78
CA PRO A 3 -4.55 28.75 2.86
C PRO A 3 -3.56 29.10 3.98
N GLU A 4 -4.05 29.18 5.21
CA GLU A 4 -3.18 29.38 6.37
C GLU A 4 -2.06 28.33 6.37
N PRO A 5 -0.80 28.73 6.63
CA PRO A 5 0.30 27.78 6.71
C PRO A 5 -0.01 26.75 7.79
N LEU A 6 0.43 25.51 7.54
CA LEU A 6 0.24 24.31 8.37
C LEU A 6 0.59 24.55 9.85
N ASN A 7 -0.30 25.16 10.61
CA ASN A 7 -0.13 25.47 12.04
C ASN A 7 -0.10 24.21 12.96
N TRP A 8 -0.26 23.00 12.38
CA TRP A 8 -0.26 21.76 13.15
C TRP A 8 1.12 21.38 13.72
N LEU A 9 2.20 21.87 13.12
CA LEU A 9 3.57 21.61 13.60
C LEU A 9 3.83 22.25 14.97
N HIS A 10 3.11 23.31 15.31
CA HIS A 10 3.31 24.10 16.54
C HIS A 10 2.30 23.78 17.64
N ARG A 11 1.37 22.84 17.45
CA ARG A 11 0.47 22.44 18.54
C ARG A 11 1.24 21.63 19.58
N PRO A 12 1.31 22.07 20.84
CA PRO A 12 1.99 21.33 21.89
C PRO A 12 1.37 19.93 22.03
N PRO A 13 2.17 18.90 22.34
CA PRO A 13 1.64 17.56 22.61
C PRO A 13 0.72 17.64 23.85
N GLN A 14 -0.48 17.10 23.73
CA GLN A 14 -1.47 17.17 24.81
C GLN A 14 -1.09 16.33 26.02
N CYS A 15 -0.30 15.28 25.85
CA CYS A 15 0.22 14.43 26.93
C CYS A 15 1.50 13.71 26.43
N PRO A 16 2.70 14.18 26.82
CA PRO A 16 3.94 13.57 26.36
C PRO A 16 4.08 12.11 26.83
N ILE A 17 3.61 11.75 28.00
CA ILE A 17 3.66 10.38 28.51
C ILE A 17 2.80 9.45 27.60
N ALA A 18 1.58 9.86 27.26
CA ALA A 18 0.71 9.09 26.38
C ALA A 18 1.31 8.90 24.97
N LEU A 19 1.95 9.93 24.43
CA LEU A 19 2.64 9.83 23.13
C LEU A 19 3.83 8.87 23.18
N ILE A 20 4.65 8.96 24.24
CA ILE A 20 5.79 8.04 24.42
C ILE A 20 5.28 6.59 24.60
N THR A 21 4.29 6.37 25.45
CA THR A 21 3.72 5.04 25.69
C THR A 21 3.17 4.44 24.39
N LEU A 22 2.35 5.19 23.66
CA LEU A 22 1.76 4.73 22.40
C LEU A 22 2.82 4.51 21.34
N GLY A 23 3.82 5.40 21.24
CA GLY A 23 4.97 5.24 20.35
C GLY A 23 5.78 3.97 20.66
N SER A 24 5.98 3.66 21.95
CA SER A 24 6.66 2.43 22.37
C SER A 24 5.86 1.18 22.03
N ILE A 25 4.52 1.21 22.18
CA ILE A 25 3.64 0.12 21.79
C ILE A 25 3.72 -0.12 20.29
N ILE A 26 3.69 0.94 19.46
CA ILE A 26 3.83 0.84 18.01
C ILE A 26 5.19 0.26 17.64
N ALA A 27 6.27 0.76 18.24
CA ALA A 27 7.63 0.28 17.98
C ALA A 27 7.76 -1.22 18.31
N MET A 28 7.20 -1.65 19.45
CA MET A 28 7.19 -3.06 19.85
C MET A 28 6.36 -3.92 18.87
N HIS A 29 5.18 -3.45 18.47
CA HIS A 29 4.33 -4.14 17.49
C HIS A 29 5.05 -4.30 16.14
N LEU A 30 5.64 -3.22 15.62
CA LEU A 30 6.42 -3.25 14.39
C LEU A 30 7.63 -4.19 14.52
N TRP A 31 8.34 -4.18 15.64
CA TRP A 31 9.46 -5.09 15.89
C TRP A 31 9.05 -6.56 15.81
N ILE A 32 7.94 -6.93 16.48
CA ILE A 32 7.41 -8.28 16.44
C ILE A 32 7.01 -8.67 15.01
N THR A 33 6.30 -7.79 14.29
CA THR A 33 5.89 -8.03 12.92
C THR A 33 7.09 -8.24 11.99
N ILE A 34 8.10 -7.36 12.07
CA ILE A 34 9.32 -7.43 11.28
C ILE A 34 10.09 -8.73 11.54
N THR A 35 10.29 -9.07 12.82
CA THR A 35 11.04 -10.30 13.16
C THR A 35 10.28 -11.55 12.76
N THR A 36 8.95 -11.54 12.82
CA THR A 36 8.11 -12.64 12.34
C THR A 36 8.22 -12.80 10.83
N GLU A 37 8.12 -11.69 10.06
CA GLU A 37 8.21 -11.71 8.61
C GLU A 37 9.58 -12.21 8.13
N LEU A 38 10.67 -11.68 8.69
CA LEU A 38 12.03 -12.09 8.33
C LEU A 38 12.36 -13.53 8.77
N GLY A 39 11.69 -14.05 9.79
CA GLY A 39 11.86 -15.43 10.28
C GLY A 39 11.01 -16.47 9.53
N THR A 40 10.08 -16.06 8.68
CA THR A 40 9.17 -16.95 7.96
C THR A 40 9.64 -17.22 6.54
N LEU A 41 9.46 -18.47 6.09
CA LEU A 41 9.66 -18.82 4.68
C LEU A 41 8.48 -18.30 3.85
N ILE A 42 8.74 -18.04 2.57
CA ILE A 42 7.68 -17.69 1.59
C ILE A 42 6.87 -18.96 1.31
N PHE A 43 5.78 -19.17 2.04
CA PHE A 43 4.92 -20.34 1.88
C PHE A 43 3.47 -20.01 1.51
N PRO A 44 2.95 -18.77 1.68
CA PRO A 44 1.57 -18.47 1.32
C PRO A 44 1.33 -18.74 -0.17
N TRP A 45 0.22 -19.40 -0.49
CA TRP A 45 -0.05 -19.94 -1.83
C TRP A 45 0.13 -18.90 -2.94
N ASP A 46 -0.55 -17.75 -2.85
CA ASP A 46 -0.44 -16.70 -3.89
C ASP A 46 0.95 -16.10 -3.98
N ALA A 47 1.63 -15.93 -2.85
CA ALA A 47 3.01 -15.46 -2.84
C ALA A 47 3.91 -16.45 -3.56
N PHE A 48 3.87 -17.73 -3.16
CA PHE A 48 4.71 -18.78 -3.69
C PHE A 48 4.43 -19.07 -5.17
N THR A 49 3.16 -19.16 -5.58
CA THR A 49 2.78 -19.58 -6.94
C THR A 49 2.71 -18.44 -7.95
N THR A 50 2.61 -17.19 -7.50
CA THR A 50 2.38 -16.04 -8.39
C THR A 50 3.50 -15.04 -8.30
N TRP A 51 3.55 -14.27 -7.20
CA TRP A 51 4.40 -13.10 -7.10
C TRP A 51 5.89 -13.43 -7.00
N MET A 52 6.22 -14.32 -6.06
CA MET A 52 7.61 -14.69 -5.77
C MET A 52 8.15 -15.68 -6.78
N TYR A 53 7.32 -16.56 -7.36
CA TYR A 53 7.73 -17.43 -8.45
C TYR A 53 8.22 -16.62 -9.65
N ARG A 54 7.42 -15.63 -10.08
CA ARG A 54 7.80 -14.74 -11.19
C ARG A 54 9.07 -13.95 -10.87
N ALA A 55 9.16 -13.38 -9.68
CA ALA A 55 10.35 -12.65 -9.23
C ALA A 55 11.60 -13.55 -9.27
N LYS A 56 11.47 -14.76 -8.72
CA LYS A 56 12.56 -15.75 -8.71
C LYS A 56 12.99 -16.14 -10.12
N ALA A 57 12.05 -16.38 -11.02
CA ALA A 57 12.35 -16.69 -12.42
C ALA A 57 13.16 -15.57 -13.09
N TRP A 58 12.81 -14.31 -12.87
CA TRP A 58 13.53 -13.16 -13.40
C TRP A 58 14.95 -13.02 -12.84
N VAL A 59 15.11 -13.21 -11.52
CA VAL A 59 16.42 -13.14 -10.89
C VAL A 59 17.33 -14.26 -11.39
N LEU A 60 16.82 -15.49 -11.51
CA LEU A 60 17.59 -16.62 -12.01
C LEU A 60 17.94 -16.52 -13.50
N ALA A 61 17.07 -15.90 -14.30
CA ALA A 61 17.32 -15.64 -15.72
C ALA A 61 18.17 -14.40 -15.99
N ASP A 62 18.49 -13.61 -14.95
CA ASP A 62 19.15 -12.29 -15.05
C ASP A 62 18.49 -11.34 -16.05
N LYS A 63 17.20 -11.47 -16.22
CA LYS A 63 16.37 -10.64 -17.12
C LYS A 63 14.89 -10.79 -16.82
N ILE A 64 14.10 -9.79 -17.21
CA ILE A 64 12.63 -9.90 -17.21
C ILE A 64 12.24 -10.80 -18.39
N ILE A 65 11.66 -11.95 -18.08
CA ILE A 65 11.14 -12.92 -19.05
C ILE A 65 9.62 -12.96 -19.03
N THR A 66 9.01 -13.25 -20.14
CA THR A 66 7.59 -13.57 -20.23
C THR A 66 7.39 -14.99 -19.72
N LEU A 67 6.35 -15.19 -18.91
CA LEU A 67 5.96 -16.48 -18.36
C LEU A 67 4.70 -16.94 -19.08
N GLY A 68 4.71 -18.16 -19.60
CA GLY A 68 3.58 -18.74 -20.29
C GLY A 68 2.49 -19.25 -19.35
N HIS A 69 1.34 -19.59 -19.90
CA HIS A 69 0.31 -20.31 -19.15
C HIS A 69 0.66 -21.81 -19.11
N PRO A 70 0.45 -22.53 -17.99
CA PRO A 70 0.78 -23.96 -17.89
C PRO A 70 0.13 -24.85 -18.94
N ALA A 71 -1.08 -24.52 -19.41
CA ALA A 71 -1.75 -25.28 -20.48
C ALA A 71 -1.00 -25.19 -21.80
N ASP A 72 -0.51 -23.99 -22.16
CA ASP A 72 0.26 -23.77 -23.40
C ASP A 72 1.65 -24.44 -23.30
N TRP A 73 2.23 -24.42 -22.12
CA TRP A 73 3.50 -25.12 -21.86
C TRP A 73 3.35 -26.64 -21.98
N LEU A 74 2.27 -27.21 -21.44
CA LEU A 74 1.99 -28.65 -21.51
C LEU A 74 1.64 -29.13 -22.91
N SER A 75 1.04 -28.26 -23.75
CA SER A 75 0.74 -28.57 -25.16
C SER A 75 1.99 -28.50 -26.06
N GLY A 76 3.10 -27.98 -25.55
CA GLY A 76 4.32 -27.78 -26.32
C GLY A 76 4.31 -26.53 -27.21
N ASP A 77 3.31 -25.67 -27.06
CA ASP A 77 3.16 -24.44 -27.84
C ASP A 77 4.10 -23.31 -27.37
N LEU A 78 4.69 -23.47 -26.18
CA LEU A 78 5.62 -22.50 -25.61
C LEU A 78 7.06 -23.02 -25.59
N SER A 79 7.96 -22.18 -26.04
CA SER A 79 9.42 -22.36 -25.89
C SER A 79 9.92 -21.88 -24.53
N ASP A 80 9.04 -21.32 -23.68
CA ASP A 80 9.43 -20.72 -22.40
C ASP A 80 9.71 -21.80 -21.34
N GLU A 81 10.81 -21.65 -20.62
CA GLU A 81 11.22 -22.56 -19.57
C GLU A 81 10.33 -22.49 -18.31
N PHE A 82 9.56 -21.41 -18.17
CA PHE A 82 8.76 -21.12 -16.98
C PHE A 82 7.31 -20.83 -17.35
N ALA A 83 6.40 -21.42 -16.58
CA ALA A 83 4.97 -21.23 -16.73
C ALA A 83 4.30 -20.91 -15.39
N ILE A 84 3.25 -20.08 -15.40
CA ILE A 84 2.53 -19.63 -14.21
C ILE A 84 1.04 -19.45 -14.55
N TYR A 85 0.12 -19.89 -13.67
CA TYR A 85 -1.32 -19.73 -13.87
C TYR A 85 -1.77 -18.27 -13.90
N ALA A 86 -1.09 -17.42 -13.15
CA ALA A 86 -1.41 -16.00 -13.03
C ALA A 86 -0.48 -15.12 -13.87
N ASN A 87 -0.16 -15.57 -15.11
CA ASN A 87 0.74 -14.84 -16.02
C ASN A 87 0.23 -13.46 -16.41
N GLU A 88 -1.10 -13.25 -16.40
CA GLU A 88 -1.75 -11.98 -16.74
C GLU A 88 -1.75 -10.96 -15.60
N TYR A 89 -1.41 -11.37 -14.37
CA TYR A 89 -1.39 -10.42 -13.24
C TYR A 89 -0.35 -9.31 -13.43
N PRO A 90 -0.63 -8.08 -12.96
CA PRO A 90 0.32 -6.98 -13.01
C PRO A 90 1.67 -7.35 -12.38
N MET A 91 2.74 -6.81 -12.94
CA MET A 91 4.10 -7.23 -12.60
C MET A 91 4.70 -6.52 -11.38
N GLY A 92 4.05 -5.48 -10.86
CA GLY A 92 4.63 -4.56 -9.88
C GLY A 92 5.14 -5.23 -8.61
N VAL A 93 4.36 -6.15 -8.04
CA VAL A 93 4.77 -6.88 -6.82
C VAL A 93 5.98 -7.77 -7.09
N SER A 94 5.96 -8.51 -8.20
CA SER A 94 7.09 -9.36 -8.60
C SER A 94 8.34 -8.54 -8.92
N ALA A 95 8.19 -7.37 -9.54
CA ALA A 95 9.29 -6.48 -9.85
C ALA A 95 9.97 -5.93 -8.59
N LEU A 96 9.18 -5.56 -7.58
CA LEU A 96 9.71 -5.12 -6.28
C LEU A 96 10.50 -6.22 -5.57
N ALA A 97 9.97 -7.44 -5.57
CA ALA A 97 10.64 -8.60 -4.98
C ALA A 97 11.94 -8.96 -5.72
N ALA A 98 11.89 -8.99 -7.06
CA ALA A 98 13.06 -9.26 -7.89
C ALA A 98 14.14 -8.19 -7.70
N PHE A 99 13.75 -6.90 -7.70
CA PHE A 99 14.66 -5.78 -7.46
C PHE A 99 15.33 -5.91 -6.09
N SER A 100 14.57 -6.20 -5.03
CA SER A 100 15.13 -6.36 -3.69
C SER A 100 16.09 -7.55 -3.58
N SER A 101 15.76 -8.68 -4.22
CA SER A 101 16.63 -9.87 -4.26
C SER A 101 17.88 -9.67 -5.13
N SER A 102 17.84 -8.79 -6.16
CA SER A 102 18.95 -8.59 -7.09
C SER A 102 20.23 -7.98 -6.48
N PHE A 103 20.15 -7.49 -5.25
CA PHE A 103 21.35 -7.04 -4.49
C PHE A 103 22.18 -8.17 -3.90
N TYR A 104 21.72 -9.42 -4.06
CA TYR A 104 22.38 -10.63 -3.58
C TYR A 104 22.77 -11.53 -4.74
N GLU A 105 23.68 -12.47 -4.50
CA GLU A 105 24.04 -13.47 -5.50
C GLU A 105 22.91 -14.49 -5.68
N GLY A 106 22.19 -14.42 -6.79
CA GLY A 106 21.06 -15.29 -7.07
C GLY A 106 19.79 -14.90 -6.31
N TRP A 107 18.86 -15.84 -6.16
CA TRP A 107 17.60 -15.63 -5.47
C TRP A 107 17.75 -15.72 -3.95
N ASP A 108 17.45 -14.64 -3.26
CA ASP A 108 17.30 -14.59 -1.81
C ASP A 108 15.86 -14.26 -1.43
N GLY A 109 15.15 -15.22 -0.81
CA GLY A 109 13.76 -15.07 -0.44
C GLY A 109 13.54 -14.06 0.70
N GLN A 110 14.49 -13.93 1.64
CA GLN A 110 14.40 -12.94 2.71
C GLN A 110 14.61 -11.52 2.17
N ALA A 111 15.58 -11.34 1.30
CA ALA A 111 15.80 -10.08 0.60
C ALA A 111 14.59 -9.68 -0.24
N ALA A 112 13.96 -10.64 -0.92
CA ALA A 112 12.79 -10.40 -1.76
C ALA A 112 11.60 -9.81 -1.00
N VAL A 113 11.42 -10.14 0.29
CA VAL A 113 10.31 -9.66 1.13
C VAL A 113 10.62 -8.42 1.96
N LEU A 114 11.87 -7.95 1.99
CA LEU A 114 12.23 -6.72 2.71
C LEU A 114 11.31 -5.51 2.41
N PRO A 115 10.85 -5.28 1.16
CA PRO A 115 9.94 -4.17 0.88
C PRO A 115 8.63 -4.21 1.69
N TRP A 116 8.13 -5.37 2.10
CA TRP A 116 6.88 -5.51 2.86
C TRP A 116 6.93 -4.85 4.23
N ILE A 117 8.09 -4.87 4.89
CA ILE A 117 8.34 -4.16 6.15
C ILE A 117 8.07 -2.66 5.98
N PHE A 118 8.59 -2.09 4.90
CA PHE A 118 8.42 -0.65 4.61
C PHE A 118 6.97 -0.29 4.29
N VAL A 119 6.20 -1.20 3.69
CA VAL A 119 4.78 -0.97 3.39
C VAL A 119 3.97 -0.74 4.66
N LEU A 120 4.17 -1.56 5.69
CA LEU A 120 3.45 -1.41 6.96
C LEU A 120 3.80 -0.08 7.64
N ILE A 121 5.08 0.25 7.71
CA ILE A 121 5.57 1.51 8.29
C ILE A 121 5.03 2.71 7.49
N ALA A 122 5.07 2.63 6.16
CA ALA A 122 4.58 3.69 5.28
C ALA A 122 3.07 3.90 5.45
N SER A 123 2.28 2.81 5.54
CA SER A 123 0.83 2.89 5.74
C SER A 123 0.48 3.62 7.04
N GLY A 124 1.11 3.26 8.15
CA GLY A 124 0.95 3.95 9.44
C GLY A 124 1.36 5.42 9.37
N SER A 125 2.48 5.72 8.71
CA SER A 125 3.00 7.09 8.56
C SER A 125 2.07 7.97 7.72
N ILE A 126 1.50 7.44 6.64
CA ILE A 126 0.55 8.17 5.78
C ILE A 126 -0.75 8.44 6.54
N VAL A 127 -1.30 7.43 7.24
CA VAL A 127 -2.50 7.63 8.07
C VAL A 127 -2.25 8.70 9.14
N PHE A 128 -1.11 8.65 9.83
CA PHE A 128 -0.72 9.71 10.75
C PHE A 128 -0.71 11.08 10.07
N GLY A 129 -0.03 11.20 8.93
CA GLY A 129 0.07 12.45 8.17
C GLY A 129 -1.27 13.00 7.70
N VAL A 130 -2.15 12.14 7.18
CA VAL A 130 -3.53 12.51 6.76
C VAL A 130 -4.34 12.99 7.95
N CYS A 131 -4.31 12.27 9.07
CA CYS A 131 -5.01 12.68 10.30
C CYS A 131 -4.51 14.05 10.81
N ARG A 132 -3.20 14.30 10.74
CA ARG A 132 -2.63 15.62 11.07
C ARG A 132 -3.11 16.70 10.09
N ALA A 133 -3.14 16.38 8.80
CA ALA A 133 -3.57 17.33 7.76
C ALA A 133 -5.02 17.77 7.92
N ILE A 134 -5.92 16.87 8.34
CA ILE A 134 -7.33 17.19 8.62
C ILE A 134 -7.56 17.80 10.01
N GLY A 135 -6.49 18.04 10.79
CA GLY A 135 -6.54 18.80 12.03
C GLY A 135 -6.62 17.98 13.32
N LEU A 136 -6.51 16.65 13.28
CA LEU A 136 -6.44 15.85 14.50
C LEU A 136 -5.16 16.20 15.29
N ASN A 137 -5.23 16.08 16.62
CA ASN A 137 -4.05 16.24 17.46
C ASN A 137 -3.07 15.07 17.30
N SER A 138 -1.83 15.23 17.82
CA SER A 138 -0.78 14.21 17.65
C SER A 138 -1.13 12.86 18.24
N LEU A 139 -1.81 12.84 19.41
CA LEU A 139 -2.19 11.60 20.08
C LEU A 139 -3.26 10.84 19.28
N ALA A 140 -4.31 11.54 18.81
CA ALA A 140 -5.36 10.93 17.99
C ALA A 140 -4.79 10.44 16.65
N SER A 141 -3.88 11.20 16.03
CA SER A 141 -3.25 10.80 14.78
C SER A 141 -2.36 9.56 14.95
N LEU A 142 -1.59 9.50 16.03
CA LEU A 142 -0.75 8.36 16.36
C LEU A 142 -1.60 7.12 16.71
N PHE A 143 -2.71 7.32 17.41
CA PHE A 143 -3.66 6.25 17.72
C PHE A 143 -4.32 5.70 16.44
N SER A 144 -4.70 6.56 15.49
CA SER A 144 -5.23 6.13 14.18
C SER A 144 -4.20 5.33 13.39
N ALA A 145 -2.93 5.76 13.39
CA ALA A 145 -1.84 4.99 12.80
C ALA A 145 -1.67 3.64 13.46
N TYR A 146 -1.71 3.59 14.80
CA TYR A 146 -1.65 2.34 15.55
C TYR A 146 -2.80 1.39 15.19
N LEU A 147 -4.04 1.87 15.17
CA LEU A 147 -5.19 1.05 14.77
C LEU A 147 -5.04 0.48 13.36
N THR A 148 -4.42 1.22 12.46
CA THR A 148 -4.17 0.75 11.08
C THR A 148 -3.14 -0.38 11.07
N VAL A 149 -1.97 -0.18 11.67
CA VAL A 149 -0.89 -1.18 11.62
C VAL A 149 -1.16 -2.40 12.52
N SER A 150 -1.95 -2.25 13.58
CA SER A 150 -2.33 -3.33 14.49
C SER A 150 -3.64 -4.03 14.12
N CYS A 151 -4.33 -3.56 13.07
CA CYS A 151 -5.53 -4.25 12.58
C CYS A 151 -5.17 -5.71 12.22
N PRO A 152 -5.87 -6.72 12.77
CA PRO A 152 -5.46 -8.13 12.61
C PRO A 152 -5.26 -8.55 11.16
N ILE A 153 -6.13 -8.12 10.24
CA ILE A 153 -6.00 -8.44 8.82
C ILE A 153 -4.75 -7.79 8.21
N VAL A 154 -4.43 -6.55 8.61
CA VAL A 154 -3.24 -5.83 8.12
C VAL A 154 -1.97 -6.46 8.66
N ALA A 155 -1.93 -6.73 9.97
CA ALA A 155 -0.79 -7.37 10.61
C ALA A 155 -0.53 -8.78 10.04
N THR A 156 -1.60 -9.57 9.80
CA THR A 156 -1.49 -10.89 9.19
C THR A 156 -0.90 -10.80 7.77
N HIS A 157 -1.41 -9.89 6.93
CA HIS A 157 -0.88 -9.73 5.56
C HIS A 157 0.52 -9.13 5.51
N ALA A 158 0.94 -8.41 6.54
CA ALA A 158 2.32 -7.95 6.67
C ALA A 158 3.28 -9.07 7.07
N THR A 159 2.82 -10.06 7.87
CA THR A 159 3.63 -11.22 8.28
C THR A 159 3.56 -12.40 7.32
N LEU A 160 2.61 -12.40 6.39
CA LEU A 160 2.52 -13.38 5.30
C LEU A 160 3.41 -12.93 4.14
N ALA A 161 4.70 -13.23 4.26
CA ALA A 161 5.73 -12.80 3.32
C ALA A 161 5.34 -13.02 1.85
N GLY A 162 5.32 -11.95 1.06
CA GLY A 162 5.09 -11.99 -0.37
C GLY A 162 3.66 -11.77 -0.85
N TYR A 163 2.67 -11.54 0.04
CA TYR A 163 1.31 -11.19 -0.37
C TYR A 163 1.21 -9.79 -0.95
N ALA A 164 0.41 -9.66 -2.03
CA ALA A 164 0.17 -8.37 -2.68
C ALA A 164 -0.82 -7.46 -1.93
N ASP A 165 -1.62 -8.02 -1.01
CA ASP A 165 -2.74 -7.30 -0.37
C ASP A 165 -2.28 -6.15 0.52
N ILE A 166 -1.15 -6.27 1.19
CA ILE A 166 -0.59 -5.17 1.99
C ILE A 166 -0.19 -3.97 1.11
N TRP A 167 0.28 -4.23 -0.11
CA TRP A 167 0.57 -3.20 -1.10
C TRP A 167 -0.70 -2.51 -1.58
N MET A 168 -1.78 -3.29 -1.77
CA MET A 168 -3.11 -2.73 -2.10
C MET A 168 -3.63 -1.85 -0.98
N LEU A 169 -3.44 -2.22 0.30
CA LEU A 169 -3.77 -1.37 1.44
C LEU A 169 -3.01 -0.04 1.36
N LEU A 170 -1.70 -0.07 1.15
CA LEU A 170 -0.88 1.14 1.05
C LEU A 170 -1.38 2.04 -0.08
N PHE A 171 -1.42 1.53 -1.29
CA PHE A 171 -1.66 2.38 -2.46
C PHE A 171 -3.13 2.70 -2.68
N SER A 172 -4.06 1.76 -2.50
CA SER A 172 -5.49 2.08 -2.62
C SER A 172 -6.04 2.75 -1.36
N GLY A 173 -5.75 2.22 -0.17
CA GLY A 173 -6.26 2.75 1.10
C GLY A 173 -5.74 4.15 1.39
N CYS A 174 -4.42 4.35 1.31
CA CYS A 174 -3.82 5.67 1.54
C CYS A 174 -4.14 6.65 0.41
N GLY A 175 -4.27 6.16 -0.83
CA GLY A 175 -4.75 6.96 -1.96
C GLY A 175 -6.13 7.54 -1.69
N LEU A 176 -7.10 6.71 -1.30
CA LEU A 176 -8.44 7.14 -0.93
C LEU A 176 -8.44 8.10 0.26
N ALA A 177 -7.64 7.82 1.30
CA ALA A 177 -7.51 8.72 2.44
C ALA A 177 -7.00 10.10 2.03
N CYS A 178 -6.02 10.17 1.13
CA CYS A 178 -5.54 11.44 0.56
C CYS A 178 -6.63 12.17 -0.24
N LEU A 179 -7.42 11.46 -1.05
CA LEU A 179 -8.53 12.05 -1.81
C LEU A 179 -9.59 12.66 -0.88
N VAL A 180 -10.00 11.92 0.14
CA VAL A 180 -10.97 12.44 1.14
C VAL A 180 -10.39 13.64 1.87
N ALA A 181 -9.15 13.54 2.36
CA ALA A 181 -8.49 14.65 3.05
C ALA A 181 -8.37 15.89 2.15
N SER A 182 -8.08 15.71 0.85
CA SER A 182 -7.97 16.81 -0.10
C SER A 182 -9.24 17.66 -0.18
N ARG A 183 -10.41 17.01 -0.03
CA ARG A 183 -11.72 17.69 0.00
C ARG A 183 -11.95 18.42 1.31
N LEU A 184 -11.66 17.78 2.44
CA LEU A 184 -11.88 18.36 3.76
C LEU A 184 -11.02 19.61 3.99
N VAL A 185 -9.76 19.59 3.54
CA VAL A 185 -8.80 20.68 3.77
C VAL A 185 -8.54 21.53 2.53
N LYS A 186 -9.23 21.26 1.41
CA LYS A 186 -9.12 21.99 0.12
C LYS A 186 -7.66 22.06 -0.41
N ARG A 187 -6.89 20.98 -0.25
CA ARG A 187 -5.49 20.88 -0.68
C ARG A 187 -5.37 20.04 -1.95
N LYS A 188 -4.97 20.70 -3.05
CA LYS A 188 -4.83 20.03 -4.37
C LYS A 188 -3.66 19.04 -4.44
N ASP A 189 -2.61 19.25 -3.67
CA ASP A 189 -1.47 18.35 -3.57
C ASP A 189 -1.89 16.97 -3.04
N LEU A 190 -2.77 16.90 -2.03
CA LEU A 190 -3.33 15.63 -1.55
C LEU A 190 -4.17 14.93 -2.63
N LEU A 191 -4.88 15.68 -3.47
CA LEU A 191 -5.61 15.13 -4.60
C LEU A 191 -4.65 14.44 -5.59
N VAL A 192 -3.57 15.11 -5.96
CA VAL A 192 -2.55 14.58 -6.87
C VAL A 192 -1.90 13.32 -6.28
N ILE A 193 -1.47 13.38 -5.02
CA ILE A 193 -0.88 12.24 -4.31
C ILE A 193 -1.84 11.05 -4.29
N GLY A 194 -3.12 11.29 -3.98
CA GLY A 194 -4.14 10.26 -3.96
C GLY A 194 -4.27 9.54 -5.31
N PHE A 195 -4.34 10.28 -6.42
CA PHE A 195 -4.41 9.69 -7.75
C PHE A 195 -3.11 8.98 -8.16
N VAL A 196 -1.94 9.50 -7.82
CA VAL A 196 -0.66 8.80 -8.05
C VAL A 196 -0.65 7.45 -7.35
N PHE A 197 -1.10 7.40 -6.09
CA PHE A 197 -1.20 6.15 -5.35
C PHE A 197 -2.16 5.16 -6.01
N LEU A 198 -3.35 5.60 -6.44
CA LEU A 198 -4.31 4.74 -7.12
C LEU A 198 -3.80 4.24 -8.47
N LEU A 199 -3.06 5.06 -9.22
CA LEU A 199 -2.41 4.62 -10.45
C LEU A 199 -1.36 3.54 -10.18
N VAL A 200 -0.54 3.68 -9.14
CA VAL A 200 0.41 2.63 -8.75
C VAL A 200 -0.32 1.35 -8.35
N ALA A 201 -1.46 1.45 -7.64
CA ALA A 201 -2.26 0.28 -7.26
C ALA A 201 -2.66 -0.59 -8.47
N THR A 202 -2.92 0.02 -9.65
CA THR A 202 -3.26 -0.73 -10.88
C THR A 202 -2.12 -1.60 -11.39
N GLN A 203 -0.87 -1.31 -11.00
CA GLN A 203 0.32 -2.08 -11.37
C GLN A 203 0.62 -3.21 -10.40
N LEU A 204 -0.13 -3.31 -9.30
CA LEU A 204 0.06 -4.31 -8.25
C LEU A 204 -0.94 -5.45 -8.35
N LYS A 205 -2.22 -5.13 -8.53
CA LYS A 205 -3.32 -6.10 -8.70
C LYS A 205 -4.41 -5.50 -9.58
N TRP A 206 -5.21 -6.36 -10.21
CA TRP A 206 -6.35 -5.94 -11.04
C TRP A 206 -7.39 -5.12 -10.27
N GLU A 207 -7.57 -5.39 -8.98
CA GLU A 207 -8.48 -4.64 -8.09
C GLU A 207 -8.10 -3.17 -7.97
N GLY A 208 -6.84 -2.80 -8.26
CA GLY A 208 -6.39 -1.41 -8.32
C GLY A 208 -7.17 -0.56 -9.33
N TRP A 209 -7.58 -1.16 -10.46
CA TRP A 209 -8.43 -0.49 -11.47
C TRP A 209 -9.81 -0.15 -10.93
N ILE A 210 -10.39 -1.03 -10.10
CA ILE A 210 -11.70 -0.80 -9.47
C ILE A 210 -11.62 0.45 -8.59
N TRP A 211 -10.60 0.54 -7.73
CA TRP A 211 -10.40 1.67 -6.85
C TRP A 211 -10.15 2.98 -7.61
N LEU A 212 -9.37 2.91 -8.69
CA LEU A 212 -9.11 4.07 -9.54
C LEU A 212 -10.40 4.58 -10.20
N PHE A 213 -11.17 3.70 -10.84
CA PHE A 213 -12.42 4.11 -11.50
C PHE A 213 -13.48 4.62 -10.53
N LEU A 214 -13.65 3.98 -9.37
CA LEU A 214 -14.54 4.47 -8.31
C LEU A 214 -14.12 5.87 -7.83
N SER A 215 -12.83 6.12 -7.70
CA SER A 215 -12.31 7.43 -7.27
C SER A 215 -12.52 8.52 -8.32
N ILE A 216 -12.33 8.19 -9.60
CA ILE A 216 -12.64 9.11 -10.70
C ILE A 216 -14.13 9.43 -10.71
N GLY A 217 -15.00 8.41 -10.61
CA GLY A 217 -16.45 8.56 -10.54
C GLY A 217 -16.89 9.45 -9.36
N PHE A 218 -16.31 9.23 -8.18
CA PHE A 218 -16.55 10.07 -7.01
C PHE A 218 -16.15 11.53 -7.25
N CYS A 219 -14.97 11.78 -7.82
CA CYS A 219 -14.50 13.14 -8.11
C CYS A 219 -15.37 13.84 -9.16
N LEU A 220 -15.81 13.12 -10.19
CA LEU A 220 -16.73 13.66 -11.21
C LEU A 220 -18.09 13.98 -10.61
N PHE A 221 -18.63 13.07 -9.80
CA PHE A 221 -19.89 13.30 -9.08
C PHE A 221 -19.83 14.56 -8.22
N ASP A 222 -18.75 14.70 -7.43
CA ASP A 222 -18.54 15.87 -6.58
C ASP A 222 -18.43 17.18 -7.39
N LEU A 223 -17.74 17.16 -8.53
CA LEU A 223 -17.65 18.32 -9.43
C LEU A 223 -19.02 18.70 -9.97
N LEU A 224 -19.82 17.73 -10.40
CA LEU A 224 -21.18 17.96 -10.92
C LEU A 224 -22.12 18.44 -9.80
N ALA A 225 -22.09 17.82 -8.63
CA ALA A 225 -22.91 18.20 -7.50
C ALA A 225 -22.62 19.65 -7.04
N ASN A 226 -21.34 20.04 -7.00
CA ASN A 226 -20.95 21.41 -6.69
C ASN A 226 -21.42 22.40 -7.77
N ARG A 227 -21.38 22.02 -9.06
CA ARG A 227 -21.83 22.86 -10.17
C ARG A 227 -23.36 23.08 -10.17
N PHE A 228 -24.12 22.08 -9.79
CA PHE A 228 -25.57 22.12 -9.75
C PHE A 228 -26.15 22.53 -8.39
N GLY A 229 -25.34 22.89 -7.41
CA GLY A 229 -25.79 23.41 -6.11
C GLY A 229 -26.39 22.34 -5.16
N TYR A 230 -26.25 21.04 -5.47
CA TYR A 230 -26.83 19.96 -4.66
C TYR A 230 -26.12 19.70 -3.32
N VAL A 231 -24.91 20.25 -3.12
CA VAL A 231 -24.07 19.90 -1.96
C VAL A 231 -24.42 20.68 -0.69
N ASN A 232 -25.22 21.71 -0.75
CA ASN A 232 -25.55 22.50 0.45
C ASN A 232 -26.52 21.83 1.44
N CYS A 233 -27.09 20.67 1.10
CA CYS A 233 -28.05 19.97 1.96
C CYS A 233 -27.45 18.89 2.87
N CYS A 234 -26.28 18.35 2.59
CA CYS A 234 -25.73 17.19 3.31
C CYS A 234 -24.63 17.51 4.34
N VAL A 235 -24.16 18.74 4.43
CA VAL A 235 -23.09 19.16 5.37
C VAL A 235 -23.66 19.84 6.62
N ALA A 236 -24.98 19.95 6.73
CA ALA A 236 -25.68 20.59 7.86
C ALA A 236 -26.23 19.55 8.89
N LEU A 237 -25.79 18.31 8.86
CA LEU A 237 -25.99 17.28 9.87
C LEU A 237 -24.62 16.85 10.41
#